data_bce44fdfdde8b37b0f98ccde8ae2934e
#
_entry.id   bce44fdfdde8b37b0f98ccde8ae2934e
#
_cell.length_a   1.000
_cell.length_b   1.000
_cell.length_c   1.000
_cell.angle_alpha   90.00
_cell.angle_beta   90.00
_cell.angle_gamma   90.00
#
_symmetry.space_group_name_H-M   'P 1'
#
loop_
_entity.id
_entity.type
_entity.pdbx_description
1 polymer ?
#
loop_
_entity_poly.entity_id
_entity_poly.type
_entity_poly.pdbx_seq_one_letter_code
_entity_poly.pdbx_strand_id
1 'polypeptide(L)'
;DDEEDEGHVAKQKPVLSDDMKVALALRFEQKKKTPAFKRTEWFRYKRLSRSGWRAPHGMDNKQRRNYKYRSSLVRVGHGKVAAARGLHPSGFKEVMVHNTGDLESIDPETEAARVGKTVGGRKREQIYTRADELGIRVLNRRRDV
;
A
#
# COMPACT_ATOMS: atom_id res chain seq x y z
N ASP A 1 39.19 -13.63 13.62
CA ASP A 1 37.92 -13.72 12.88
C ASP A 1 37.02 -12.57 13.34
N ASP A 2 37.29 -11.38 12.79
CA ASP A 2 36.46 -10.19 13.02
C ASP A 2 35.26 -10.31 12.09
N GLU A 3 34.14 -10.85 12.59
CA GLU A 3 32.84 -10.72 11.98
C GLU A 3 32.46 -9.23 12.10
N GLU A 4 32.64 -8.47 11.02
CA GLU A 4 32.11 -7.11 10.89
C GLU A 4 30.60 -7.22 11.06
N ASP A 5 30.11 -6.82 12.22
CA ASP A 5 28.69 -6.60 12.50
C ASP A 5 28.21 -5.51 11.52
N GLU A 6 27.64 -5.94 10.39
CA GLU A 6 26.98 -5.04 9.44
C GLU A 6 25.83 -4.36 10.15
N GLY A 7 26.13 -3.27 10.81
CA GLY A 7 25.17 -2.48 11.59
C GLY A 7 23.91 -2.22 10.80
N HIS A 8 22.78 -2.71 11.28
CA HIS A 8 21.48 -2.55 10.66
C HIS A 8 21.17 -1.08 10.38
N VAL A 9 21.32 -0.63 9.14
CA VAL A 9 20.96 0.73 8.72
C VAL A 9 19.45 0.89 8.80
N ALA A 10 18.99 1.71 9.75
CA ALA A 10 17.58 1.96 9.94
C ALA A 10 16.97 2.63 8.70
N LYS A 11 15.88 2.07 8.19
CA LYS A 11 15.16 2.66 7.05
C LYS A 11 14.61 4.03 7.42
N GLN A 12 14.77 5.00 6.52
CA GLN A 12 14.20 6.34 6.67
C GLN A 12 12.71 6.29 6.95
N LYS A 13 12.26 7.09 7.90
CA LYS A 13 10.85 7.25 8.28
C LYS A 13 10.38 8.65 7.91
N PRO A 14 9.08 8.84 7.60
CA PRO A 14 8.55 10.18 7.33
C PRO A 14 8.50 11.04 8.59
N VAL A 15 8.58 12.34 8.40
CA VAL A 15 8.26 13.32 9.43
C VAL A 15 6.74 13.45 9.51
N LEU A 16 6.15 13.09 10.63
CA LEU A 16 4.69 13.06 10.80
C LEU A 16 4.28 13.99 11.94
N SER A 17 3.26 14.82 11.70
CA SER A 17 2.56 15.55 12.75
C SER A 17 1.81 14.58 13.68
N ASP A 18 1.52 15.02 14.90
CA ASP A 18 0.80 14.17 15.85
C ASP A 18 -0.62 13.84 15.37
N ASP A 19 -1.30 14.77 14.72
CA ASP A 19 -2.60 14.54 14.09
C ASP A 19 -2.52 13.44 13.01
N MET A 20 -1.44 13.44 12.22
CA MET A 20 -1.22 12.40 11.19
C MET A 20 -0.93 11.04 11.81
N LYS A 21 -0.19 10.96 12.92
CA LYS A 21 0.03 9.71 13.66
C LYS A 21 -1.29 9.13 14.16
N VAL A 22 -2.16 9.97 14.73
CA VAL A 22 -3.50 9.57 15.18
C VAL A 22 -4.37 9.08 14.01
N ALA A 23 -4.35 9.79 12.89
CA ALA A 23 -5.09 9.40 11.68
C ALA A 23 -4.62 8.06 11.12
N LEU A 24 -3.30 7.78 11.11
CA LEU A 24 -2.73 6.50 10.67
C LEU A 24 -3.12 5.35 11.62
N ALA A 25 -3.08 5.58 12.92
CA ALA A 25 -3.50 4.60 13.93
C ALA A 25 -4.99 4.25 13.76
N LEU A 26 -5.86 5.25 13.61
CA LEU A 26 -7.29 5.07 13.38
C LEU A 26 -7.56 4.33 12.05
N ARG A 27 -6.82 4.68 10.97
CA ARG A 27 -6.90 3.94 9.70
C ARG A 27 -6.53 2.47 9.87
N PHE A 28 -5.52 2.16 10.66
CA PHE A 28 -5.11 0.79 10.93
C PHE A 28 -6.18 -0.01 11.66
N GLU A 29 -6.82 0.57 12.68
CA GLU A 29 -7.96 -0.04 13.37
C GLU A 29 -9.15 -0.25 12.44
N GLN A 30 -9.50 0.75 11.63
CA GLN A 30 -10.56 0.64 10.64
C GLN A 30 -10.26 -0.48 9.63
N LYS A 31 -8.98 -0.66 9.23
CA LYS A 31 -8.57 -1.75 8.34
C LYS A 31 -8.80 -3.12 8.98
N LYS A 32 -8.49 -3.28 10.28
CA LYS A 32 -8.74 -4.54 11.02
C LYS A 32 -10.23 -4.87 11.11
N LYS A 33 -11.08 -3.87 11.31
CA LYS A 33 -12.54 -4.01 11.43
C LYS A 33 -13.26 -4.14 10.09
N THR A 34 -12.62 -3.76 8.97
CA THR A 34 -13.23 -3.83 7.64
C THR A 34 -13.35 -5.27 7.18
N PRO A 35 -14.55 -5.74 6.77
CA PRO A 35 -14.72 -7.09 6.26
C PRO A 35 -13.97 -7.31 4.94
N ALA A 36 -13.56 -8.54 4.69
CA ALA A 36 -13.03 -8.94 3.39
C ALA A 36 -14.19 -9.03 2.39
N PHE A 37 -14.27 -8.09 1.48
CA PHE A 37 -15.31 -8.07 0.45
C PHE A 37 -15.09 -9.20 -0.55
N LYS A 38 -15.91 -10.23 -0.45
CA LYS A 38 -15.83 -11.44 -1.25
C LYS A 38 -16.98 -11.50 -2.25
N ARG A 39 -16.71 -12.05 -3.41
CA ARG A 39 -17.74 -12.30 -4.43
C ARG A 39 -18.74 -13.33 -3.93
N THR A 40 -20.02 -13.20 -4.31
CA THR A 40 -21.06 -14.21 -4.06
C THR A 40 -20.58 -15.60 -4.48
N GLU A 41 -20.82 -16.64 -3.67
CA GLU A 41 -20.44 -18.04 -3.89
C GLU A 41 -18.91 -18.29 -3.98
N TRP A 42 -18.07 -17.37 -3.47
CA TRP A 42 -16.61 -17.51 -3.44
C TRP A 42 -16.14 -18.78 -2.72
N PHE A 43 -16.87 -19.22 -1.70
CA PHE A 43 -16.56 -20.42 -0.93
C PHE A 43 -16.92 -21.71 -1.66
N ARG A 44 -17.85 -21.66 -2.61
CA ARG A 44 -18.36 -22.81 -3.36
C ARG A 44 -17.56 -23.09 -4.64
N TYR A 45 -17.11 -22.06 -5.35
CA TYR A 45 -16.46 -22.18 -6.65
C TYR A 45 -15.02 -21.63 -6.62
N LYS A 46 -14.05 -22.51 -6.92
CA LYS A 46 -12.63 -22.15 -6.96
C LYS A 46 -12.32 -20.98 -7.89
N ARG A 47 -12.98 -20.90 -9.05
CA ARG A 47 -12.84 -19.76 -9.97
C ARG A 47 -13.29 -18.43 -9.36
N LEU A 48 -14.31 -18.44 -8.51
CA LEU A 48 -14.86 -17.25 -7.87
C LEU A 48 -14.03 -16.83 -6.63
N SER A 49 -13.42 -17.78 -5.94
CA SER A 49 -12.54 -17.46 -4.80
C SER A 49 -11.30 -16.65 -5.19
N ARG A 50 -10.84 -16.81 -6.42
CA ARG A 50 -9.68 -16.11 -7.01
C ARG A 50 -10.04 -14.79 -7.67
N SER A 51 -11.31 -14.53 -7.93
CA SER A 51 -11.77 -13.29 -8.54
C SER A 51 -11.92 -12.17 -7.51
N GLY A 52 -11.76 -10.91 -7.98
CA GLY A 52 -12.01 -9.74 -7.16
C GLY A 52 -13.50 -9.55 -6.84
N TRP A 53 -13.77 -8.51 -6.04
CA TRP A 53 -15.12 -8.09 -5.69
C TRP A 53 -15.94 -7.76 -6.95
N ARG A 54 -17.19 -8.22 -6.97
CA ARG A 54 -18.22 -7.76 -7.90
C ARG A 54 -19.52 -7.55 -7.13
N ALA A 55 -20.19 -6.44 -7.40
CA ALA A 55 -21.49 -6.13 -6.80
C ALA A 55 -22.55 -7.14 -7.23
N PRO A 56 -23.33 -7.69 -6.31
CA PRO A 56 -24.41 -8.60 -6.64
C PRO A 56 -25.61 -7.87 -7.26
N HIS A 57 -26.14 -8.37 -8.38
CA HIS A 57 -27.25 -7.75 -9.11
C HIS A 57 -28.52 -8.62 -9.17
N GLY A 58 -28.40 -9.94 -8.97
CA GLY A 58 -29.52 -10.87 -9.07
C GLY A 58 -30.68 -10.53 -8.12
N MET A 59 -31.91 -10.66 -8.56
CA MET A 59 -33.09 -10.34 -7.76
C MET A 59 -33.17 -11.19 -6.48
N ASP A 60 -32.81 -12.46 -6.56
CA ASP A 60 -32.82 -13.40 -5.43
C ASP A 60 -31.47 -13.55 -4.75
N ASN A 61 -30.48 -12.73 -5.12
CA ASN A 61 -29.15 -12.77 -4.50
C ASN A 61 -29.23 -12.30 -3.04
N LYS A 62 -29.01 -13.24 -2.13
CA LYS A 62 -29.13 -13.01 -0.69
C LYS A 62 -28.07 -12.02 -0.14
N GLN A 63 -26.91 -11.94 -0.78
CA GLN A 63 -25.92 -10.91 -0.46
C GLN A 63 -26.43 -9.52 -0.81
N ARG A 64 -27.08 -9.34 -1.98
CA ARG A 64 -27.74 -8.08 -2.36
C ARG A 64 -28.84 -7.71 -1.37
N ARG A 65 -29.60 -8.69 -0.89
CA ARG A 65 -30.69 -8.53 0.09
C ARG A 65 -30.21 -8.36 1.52
N ASN A 66 -28.90 -8.30 1.78
CA ASN A 66 -28.28 -8.10 3.09
C ASN A 66 -28.61 -9.17 4.14
N TYR A 67 -28.71 -10.41 3.74
CA TYR A 67 -28.85 -11.49 4.72
C TYR A 67 -27.57 -11.62 5.55
N LYS A 68 -27.68 -11.59 6.87
CA LYS A 68 -26.55 -11.52 7.83
C LYS A 68 -25.53 -12.65 7.71
N TYR A 69 -25.94 -13.83 7.24
CA TYR A 69 -25.07 -14.96 7.03
C TYR A 69 -24.23 -14.89 5.74
N ARG A 70 -24.50 -13.91 4.88
CA ARG A 70 -23.72 -13.64 3.66
C ARG A 70 -22.66 -12.59 3.92
N SER A 71 -21.64 -12.56 3.05
CA SER A 71 -20.57 -11.57 3.09
C SER A 71 -21.12 -10.15 2.98
N SER A 72 -20.47 -9.20 3.65
CA SER A 72 -20.88 -7.81 3.63
C SER A 72 -20.73 -7.17 2.26
N LEU A 73 -21.64 -6.23 1.95
CA LEU A 73 -21.54 -5.35 0.79
C LEU A 73 -20.51 -4.24 1.02
N VAL A 74 -19.91 -3.76 -0.07
CA VAL A 74 -19.12 -2.52 -0.05
C VAL A 74 -20.06 -1.35 0.15
N ARG A 75 -19.82 -0.55 1.18
CA ARG A 75 -20.64 0.61 1.56
C ARG A 75 -19.77 1.81 1.92
N VAL A 76 -20.35 3.00 1.88
CA VAL A 76 -19.69 4.26 2.24
C VAL A 76 -19.09 4.21 3.66
N GLY A 77 -19.78 3.57 4.63
CA GLY A 77 -19.34 3.45 6.02
C GLY A 77 -18.01 2.66 6.21
N HIS A 78 -17.53 1.96 5.19
CA HIS A 78 -16.24 1.28 5.21
C HIS A 78 -15.08 2.16 4.71
N GLY A 79 -15.33 3.43 4.39
CA GLY A 79 -14.31 4.39 4.01
C GLY A 79 -13.28 4.61 5.13
N LYS A 80 -12.04 4.90 4.76
CA LYS A 80 -10.96 5.20 5.71
C LYS A 80 -10.86 6.69 5.96
N VAL A 81 -10.23 7.07 7.07
CA VAL A 81 -9.94 8.47 7.43
C VAL A 81 -9.35 9.21 6.23
N ALA A 82 -9.92 10.37 5.89
CA ALA A 82 -9.53 11.13 4.70
C ALA A 82 -8.05 11.55 4.73
N ALA A 83 -7.57 12.03 5.87
CA ALA A 83 -6.19 12.49 6.04
C ALA A 83 -5.15 11.39 5.77
N ALA A 84 -5.44 10.14 6.15
CA ALA A 84 -4.51 9.02 5.96
C ALA A 84 -4.82 8.17 4.71
N ARG A 85 -5.84 8.54 3.92
CA ARG A 85 -6.26 7.79 2.73
C ARG A 85 -5.20 7.89 1.64
N GLY A 86 -4.86 6.76 1.01
CA GLY A 86 -3.89 6.70 -0.08
C GLY A 86 -2.42 6.70 0.34
N LEU A 87 -2.10 6.98 1.60
CA LEU A 87 -0.72 6.95 2.08
C LEU A 87 -0.21 5.50 2.20
N HIS A 88 1.10 5.33 2.12
CA HIS A 88 1.75 4.08 2.51
C HIS A 88 1.50 3.82 4.03
N PRO A 89 1.49 2.56 4.51
CA PRO A 89 1.32 2.27 5.95
C PRO A 89 2.32 2.98 6.89
N SER A 90 3.51 3.29 6.40
CA SER A 90 4.51 4.08 7.14
C SER A 90 4.18 5.57 7.26
N GLY A 91 3.22 6.09 6.49
CA GLY A 91 2.86 7.50 6.45
C GLY A 91 3.37 8.26 5.24
N PHE A 92 4.29 7.69 4.45
CA PHE A 92 4.75 8.31 3.21
C PHE A 92 3.66 8.40 2.15
N LYS A 93 3.67 9.47 1.40
CA LYS A 93 2.95 9.59 0.12
C LYS A 93 3.78 8.90 -0.97
N GLU A 94 3.17 7.98 -1.71
CA GLU A 94 3.85 7.24 -2.76
C GLU A 94 3.91 8.05 -4.05
N VAL A 95 5.12 8.23 -4.62
CA VAL A 95 5.35 8.87 -5.91
C VAL A 95 5.94 7.84 -6.87
N MET A 96 5.32 7.70 -8.06
CA MET A 96 5.80 6.78 -9.09
C MET A 96 7.03 7.37 -9.78
N VAL A 97 8.09 6.56 -9.92
CA VAL A 97 9.36 6.95 -10.53
C VAL A 97 9.72 6.02 -11.69
N HIS A 98 10.06 6.57 -12.82
CA HIS A 98 10.49 5.84 -14.02
C HIS A 98 11.93 6.15 -14.45
N ASN A 99 12.47 7.28 -13.99
CA ASN A 99 13.83 7.73 -14.30
C ASN A 99 14.44 8.47 -13.09
N THR A 100 15.72 8.82 -13.18
CA THR A 100 16.42 9.54 -12.10
C THR A 100 15.95 10.99 -11.94
N GLY A 101 15.48 11.63 -13.01
CA GLY A 101 14.97 13.00 -12.96
C GLY A 101 13.68 13.13 -12.17
N ASP A 102 12.84 12.09 -12.14
CA ASP A 102 11.61 12.07 -11.34
C ASP A 102 11.89 12.19 -9.83
N LEU A 103 13.09 11.79 -9.39
CA LEU A 103 13.48 11.87 -7.97
C LEU A 103 13.71 13.32 -7.49
N GLU A 104 14.08 14.23 -8.36
CA GLU A 104 14.41 15.61 -7.99
C GLU A 104 13.18 16.39 -7.50
N SER A 105 11.99 15.94 -7.87
CA SER A 105 10.72 16.55 -7.45
C SER A 105 10.15 15.98 -6.15
N ILE A 106 10.80 14.97 -5.56
CA ILE A 106 10.31 14.24 -4.38
C ILE A 106 10.83 14.89 -3.11
N ASP A 107 9.94 15.17 -2.18
CA ASP A 107 10.29 15.61 -0.83
C ASP A 107 10.66 14.38 0.05
N PRO A 108 11.93 14.26 0.49
CA PRO A 108 12.38 13.09 1.25
C PRO A 108 11.72 12.95 2.65
N GLU A 109 11.14 14.02 3.20
CA GLU A 109 10.51 13.99 4.52
C GLU A 109 9.09 13.44 4.50
N THR A 110 8.34 13.69 3.41
CA THR A 110 6.91 13.37 3.33
C THR A 110 6.57 12.35 2.26
N GLU A 111 7.41 12.21 1.24
CA GLU A 111 7.18 11.37 0.08
C GLU A 111 8.20 10.23 -0.02
N ALA A 112 7.83 9.15 -0.69
CA ALA A 112 8.71 8.03 -0.97
C ALA A 112 8.55 7.54 -2.41
N ALA A 113 9.66 7.15 -3.03
CA ALA A 113 9.69 6.68 -4.39
C ALA A 113 9.19 5.24 -4.51
N ARG A 114 8.38 4.98 -5.53
CA ARG A 114 8.01 3.64 -5.97
C ARG A 114 8.41 3.47 -7.43
N VAL A 115 9.39 2.65 -7.69
CA VAL A 115 9.90 2.40 -9.05
C VAL A 115 8.88 1.61 -9.87
N GLY A 116 8.59 2.09 -11.07
CA GLY A 116 7.61 1.50 -11.97
C GLY A 116 7.97 0.07 -12.38
N LYS A 117 6.95 -0.75 -12.70
CA LYS A 117 7.09 -2.15 -13.09
C LYS A 117 7.95 -2.34 -14.34
N THR A 118 7.84 -1.44 -15.29
CA THR A 118 8.51 -1.51 -16.60
C THR A 118 9.97 -1.05 -16.59
N VAL A 119 10.46 -0.49 -15.47
CA VAL A 119 11.85 -0.05 -15.33
C VAL A 119 12.78 -1.25 -15.25
N GLY A 120 13.76 -1.35 -16.15
CA GLY A 120 14.75 -2.43 -16.20
C GLY A 120 15.83 -2.34 -15.12
N GLY A 121 16.63 -3.41 -14.93
CA GLY A 121 17.66 -3.53 -13.89
C GLY A 121 18.63 -2.35 -13.85
N ARG A 122 19.33 -2.07 -14.97
CA ARG A 122 20.31 -0.98 -15.06
C ARG A 122 19.75 0.40 -14.64
N LYS A 123 18.53 0.74 -15.08
CA LYS A 123 17.89 1.99 -14.65
C LYS A 123 17.49 1.97 -13.16
N ARG A 124 17.13 0.80 -12.63
CA ARG A 124 16.84 0.64 -11.20
C ARG A 124 18.06 0.92 -10.34
N GLU A 125 19.22 0.41 -10.70
CA GLU A 125 20.49 0.68 -10.00
C GLU A 125 20.77 2.18 -9.96
N GLN A 126 20.66 2.86 -11.11
CA GLN A 126 20.85 4.31 -11.19
C GLN A 126 19.85 5.07 -10.30
N ILE A 127 18.57 4.64 -10.30
CA ILE A 127 17.53 5.24 -9.46
C ILE A 127 17.85 4.99 -7.98
N TYR A 128 18.34 3.81 -7.59
CA TYR A 128 18.66 3.50 -6.21
C TYR A 128 19.84 4.32 -5.71
N THR A 129 20.92 4.41 -6.50
CA THR A 129 22.10 5.24 -6.19
C THR A 129 21.69 6.71 -6.02
N ARG A 130 20.91 7.24 -6.97
CA ARG A 130 20.46 8.63 -6.90
C ARG A 130 19.49 8.88 -5.73
N ALA A 131 18.62 7.94 -5.41
CA ALA A 131 17.72 8.04 -4.26
C ALA A 131 18.50 8.02 -2.93
N ASP A 132 19.56 7.20 -2.83
CA ASP A 132 20.42 7.14 -1.65
C ASP A 132 21.19 8.48 -1.47
N GLU A 133 21.69 9.10 -2.56
CA GLU A 133 22.31 10.43 -2.54
C GLU A 133 21.36 11.54 -2.04
N LEU A 134 20.10 11.49 -2.48
CA LEU A 134 19.07 12.46 -2.12
C LEU A 134 18.38 12.16 -0.79
N GLY A 135 18.70 11.04 -0.15
CA GLY A 135 18.05 10.60 1.07
C GLY A 135 16.59 10.18 0.89
N ILE A 136 16.16 9.79 -0.31
CA ILE A 136 14.79 9.41 -0.65
C ILE A 136 14.59 7.92 -0.41
N ARG A 137 13.56 7.56 0.36
CA ARG A 137 13.21 6.16 0.57
C ARG A 137 12.58 5.53 -0.66
N VAL A 138 13.13 4.40 -1.10
CA VAL A 138 12.54 3.55 -2.14
C VAL A 138 11.76 2.40 -1.50
N LEU A 139 10.43 2.34 -1.76
CA LEU A 139 9.51 1.39 -1.12
C LEU A 139 9.62 -0.04 -1.65
N ASN A 140 10.00 -0.21 -2.92
CA ASN A 140 10.05 -1.50 -3.61
C ASN A 140 11.45 -1.85 -4.11
N ARG A 141 12.48 -1.58 -3.31
CA ARG A 141 13.86 -1.97 -3.60
C ARG A 141 13.95 -3.49 -3.71
N ARG A 142 14.57 -4.00 -4.76
CA ARG A 142 14.87 -5.41 -4.92
C ARG A 142 16.18 -5.73 -4.21
N ARG A 143 16.31 -6.96 -3.70
CA ARG A 143 17.54 -7.41 -3.00
C ARG A 143 18.68 -7.72 -3.97
N ASP A 144 18.34 -8.09 -5.20
CA ASP A 144 19.28 -8.62 -6.19
C ASP A 144 19.63 -7.60 -7.30
N VAL A 145 19.52 -6.30 -7.01
CA VAL A 145 19.86 -5.21 -7.93
C VAL A 145 20.62 -4.15 -7.18
#